data_158b0cf7795dd58a4c9accc72ed0f8c5
#
_entry.id   158b0cf7795dd58a4c9accc72ed0f8c5
#
_cell.length_a   1.000
_cell.length_b   1.000
_cell.length_c   1.000
_cell.angle_alpha   90.00
_cell.angle_beta   90.00
_cell.angle_gamma   90.00
#
_symmetry.space_group_name_H-M   'P 1'
#
loop_
_entity.id
_entity.type
_entity.pdbx_description
1 polymer ?
#
loop_
_entity_poly.entity_id
_entity_poly.type
_entity_poly.pdbx_seq_one_letter_code
_entity_poly.pdbx_strand_id
1 'polypeptide(L)'
;KKITHQNVKIMDIKKFKLYHYPLTRSSRVRWLLHEIFDDNFELEIVNIHNGQLHNKNFISINPFHSIPLLEIEKENGEVFHMIESGAIITFLADIYPEKKLSPHPIKDTIKRMDYLQMLHFCSTMMDMALWQIRMNTNILPESERSEIIIERYKKKITLEIEPLISSRLQRGQYLCGDDFYAVDCILGHNVMWARSYGLFNSSSIKSYLSRISKRPAFVMAFSDYKDFDANVPRESSLSKNFSG
;
A
#
# COMPACT_ATOMS: atom_id res chain seq x y z
N LYS A 1 23.07 26.15 25.63
CA LYS A 1 22.61 26.73 24.37
C LYS A 1 21.15 26.35 24.21
N LYS A 2 20.22 27.31 24.30
CA LYS A 2 18.81 27.12 24.02
C LYS A 2 18.68 26.85 22.51
N ILE A 3 18.26 25.63 22.17
CA ILE A 3 17.80 25.33 20.81
C ILE A 3 16.44 26.04 20.71
N THR A 4 16.42 27.17 20.02
CA THR A 4 15.19 27.82 19.62
C THR A 4 14.47 26.85 18.69
N HIS A 5 13.25 26.41 19.05
CA HIS A 5 12.34 25.77 18.12
C HIS A 5 12.05 26.74 16.97
N GLN A 6 12.86 26.70 15.92
CA GLN A 6 12.42 27.21 14.64
C GLN A 6 11.18 26.41 14.29
N ASN A 7 10.04 27.10 14.14
CA ASN A 7 8.88 26.56 13.47
C ASN A 7 9.37 26.05 12.10
N VAL A 8 9.57 24.75 11.98
CA VAL A 8 9.78 24.13 10.67
C VAL A 8 8.48 24.39 9.93
N LYS A 9 8.53 25.37 9.04
CA LYS A 9 7.42 25.67 8.14
C LYS A 9 7.22 24.38 7.35
N ILE A 10 6.15 23.63 7.66
CA ILE A 10 5.74 22.46 6.88
C ILE A 10 5.76 22.91 5.44
N MET A 11 6.35 22.10 4.55
CA MET A 11 6.42 22.42 3.12
C MET A 11 5.09 23.03 2.69
N ASP A 12 5.13 24.17 1.99
CA ASP A 12 3.93 24.84 1.47
C ASP A 12 3.30 23.93 0.39
N ILE A 13 2.70 22.82 0.83
CA ILE A 13 2.00 21.86 -0.02
C ILE A 13 0.58 22.38 -0.18
N LYS A 14 0.21 22.63 -1.42
CA LYS A 14 -1.11 23.11 -1.81
C LYS A 14 -2.11 21.96 -1.91
N LYS A 15 -1.70 20.85 -2.54
CA LYS A 15 -2.57 19.68 -2.70
C LYS A 15 -1.80 18.40 -3.00
N PHE A 16 -2.49 17.29 -2.73
CA PHE A 16 -2.11 15.95 -3.17
C PHE A 16 -3.10 15.44 -4.20
N LYS A 17 -2.59 14.72 -5.21
CA LYS A 17 -3.39 13.99 -6.18
C LYS A 17 -2.85 12.57 -6.30
N LEU A 18 -3.70 11.58 -6.08
CA LEU A 18 -3.35 10.17 -6.17
C LEU A 18 -3.89 9.57 -7.48
N TYR A 19 -2.99 8.99 -8.27
CA TYR A 19 -3.36 8.12 -9.38
C TYR A 19 -3.63 6.71 -8.84
N HIS A 20 -4.83 6.22 -9.06
CA HIS A 20 -5.40 5.08 -8.35
C HIS A 20 -6.13 4.12 -9.28
N TYR A 21 -6.15 2.84 -8.90
CA TYR A 21 -7.08 1.83 -9.38
C TYR A 21 -7.53 0.95 -8.20
N PRO A 22 -8.82 0.57 -8.13
CA PRO A 22 -9.36 -0.17 -6.99
C PRO A 22 -8.56 -1.42 -6.63
N LEU A 23 -8.47 -1.73 -5.33
CA LEU A 23 -7.80 -2.90 -4.75
C LEU A 23 -6.34 -3.14 -5.17
N THR A 24 -5.69 -2.19 -5.85
CA THR A 24 -4.25 -2.24 -6.12
C THR A 24 -3.45 -1.65 -4.96
N ARG A 25 -2.12 -1.66 -5.08
CA ARG A 25 -1.22 -1.05 -4.09
C ARG A 25 -1.51 0.43 -3.83
N SER A 26 -2.18 1.12 -4.76
CA SER A 26 -2.61 2.51 -4.57
C SER A 26 -3.69 2.66 -3.49
N SER A 27 -4.47 1.61 -3.19
CA SER A 27 -5.44 1.63 -2.09
C SER A 27 -4.78 1.80 -0.71
N ARG A 28 -3.52 1.40 -0.54
CA ARG A 28 -2.73 1.65 0.68
C ARG A 28 -2.52 3.15 0.91
N VAL A 29 -2.13 3.85 -0.15
CA VAL A 29 -1.90 5.30 -0.14
C VAL A 29 -3.21 6.04 0.02
N ARG A 30 -4.27 5.64 -0.71
CA ARG A 30 -5.60 6.20 -0.57
C ARG A 30 -6.11 6.11 0.87
N TRP A 31 -5.93 4.95 1.52
CA TRP A 31 -6.31 4.79 2.92
C TRP A 31 -5.57 5.77 3.83
N LEU A 32 -4.25 5.88 3.69
CA LEU A 32 -3.48 6.81 4.50
C LEU A 32 -3.87 8.28 4.24
N LEU A 33 -4.15 8.66 2.99
CA LEU A 33 -4.64 9.99 2.66
C LEU A 33 -5.97 10.29 3.35
N HIS A 34 -6.90 9.32 3.41
CA HIS A 34 -8.15 9.49 4.20
C HIS A 34 -7.90 9.57 5.71
N GLU A 35 -6.89 8.88 6.26
CA GLU A 35 -6.52 9.03 7.69
C GLU A 35 -5.95 10.42 8.01
N ILE A 36 -5.37 11.10 7.03
CA ILE A 36 -4.75 12.41 7.20
C ILE A 36 -5.70 13.55 6.86
N PHE A 37 -6.42 13.44 5.76
CA PHE A 37 -7.13 14.54 5.11
C PHE A 37 -8.64 14.32 4.99
N ASP A 38 -9.17 13.20 5.46
CA ASP A 38 -10.53 12.77 5.13
C ASP A 38 -10.71 12.69 3.59
N ASP A 39 -11.46 13.58 2.97
CA ASP A 39 -11.65 13.62 1.50
C ASP A 39 -10.91 14.79 0.81
N ASN A 40 -10.09 15.54 1.54
CA ASN A 40 -9.44 16.73 1.00
C ASN A 40 -8.15 16.41 0.23
N PHE A 41 -8.25 15.59 -0.82
CA PHE A 41 -7.21 15.30 -1.80
C PHE A 41 -7.86 14.92 -3.14
N GLU A 42 -7.10 15.03 -4.23
CA GLU A 42 -7.60 14.64 -5.55
C GLU A 42 -7.32 13.16 -5.83
N LEU A 43 -8.30 12.51 -6.47
CA LEU A 43 -8.19 11.12 -6.90
C LEU A 43 -8.38 11.04 -8.42
N GLU A 44 -7.41 10.48 -9.12
CA GLU A 44 -7.52 10.19 -10.55
C GLU A 44 -7.53 8.67 -10.77
N ILE A 45 -8.64 8.16 -11.29
CA ILE A 45 -8.76 6.73 -11.61
C ILE A 45 -8.04 6.44 -12.92
N VAL A 46 -7.07 5.56 -12.85
CA VAL A 46 -6.29 5.12 -14.02
C VAL A 46 -6.61 3.67 -14.32
N ASN A 47 -7.26 3.42 -15.44
CA ASN A 47 -7.56 2.05 -15.85
C ASN A 47 -6.27 1.33 -16.30
N ILE A 48 -5.86 0.35 -15.49
CA ILE A 48 -4.63 -0.43 -15.73
C ILE A 48 -4.73 -1.42 -16.90
N HIS A 49 -5.94 -1.63 -17.43
CA HIS A 49 -6.21 -2.63 -18.48
C HIS A 49 -6.31 -2.04 -19.90
N ASN A 50 -6.50 -0.74 -20.05
CA ASN A 50 -6.79 -0.10 -21.33
C ASN A 50 -5.61 0.66 -21.95
N GLY A 51 -4.40 0.53 -21.39
CA GLY A 51 -3.19 1.18 -21.91
C GLY A 51 -2.94 2.60 -21.40
N GLN A 52 -3.77 3.14 -20.48
CA GLN A 52 -3.56 4.50 -19.92
C GLN A 52 -2.19 4.65 -19.28
N LEU A 53 -1.68 3.62 -18.59
CA LEU A 53 -0.34 3.64 -17.98
C LEU A 53 0.80 3.76 -19.01
N HIS A 54 0.54 3.42 -20.28
CA HIS A 54 1.53 3.42 -21.38
C HIS A 54 1.38 4.64 -22.30
N ASN A 55 0.45 5.54 -22.06
CA ASN A 55 0.38 6.77 -22.83
C ASN A 55 1.57 7.69 -22.53
N LYS A 56 1.96 8.53 -23.49
CA LYS A 56 3.13 9.40 -23.39
C LYS A 56 3.07 10.35 -22.20
N ASN A 57 1.87 10.84 -21.85
CA ASN A 57 1.70 11.77 -20.74
C ASN A 57 1.95 11.08 -19.41
N PHE A 58 1.40 9.87 -19.22
CA PHE A 58 1.64 9.12 -17.98
C PHE A 58 3.11 8.68 -17.85
N ILE A 59 3.72 8.18 -18.92
CA ILE A 59 5.14 7.78 -18.93
C ILE A 59 6.07 8.96 -18.60
N SER A 60 5.71 10.19 -19.03
CA SER A 60 6.53 11.37 -18.72
C SER A 60 6.57 11.72 -17.22
N ILE A 61 5.56 11.35 -16.45
CA ILE A 61 5.48 11.56 -14.99
C ILE A 61 5.82 10.30 -14.18
N ASN A 62 5.65 9.11 -14.77
CA ASN A 62 6.08 7.83 -14.19
C ASN A 62 6.58 6.87 -15.27
N PRO A 63 7.89 6.80 -15.52
CA PRO A 63 8.47 5.92 -16.54
C PRO A 63 8.30 4.43 -16.25
N PHE A 64 7.95 4.05 -15.01
CA PHE A 64 7.63 2.66 -14.63
C PHE A 64 6.17 2.28 -14.92
N HIS A 65 5.37 3.19 -15.52
CA HIS A 65 3.99 2.95 -15.93
C HIS A 65 3.17 2.14 -14.91
N SER A 66 3.27 2.52 -13.64
CA SER A 66 2.66 1.81 -12.51
C SER A 66 1.95 2.77 -11.55
N ILE A 67 1.09 2.23 -10.69
CA ILE A 67 0.43 2.93 -9.59
C ILE A 67 0.71 2.20 -8.26
N PRO A 68 0.75 2.93 -7.12
CA PRO A 68 0.42 4.36 -6.94
C PRO A 68 1.44 5.31 -7.55
N LEU A 69 0.94 6.45 -7.99
CA LEU A 69 1.72 7.66 -8.23
C LEU A 69 1.06 8.76 -7.42
N LEU A 70 1.81 9.42 -6.54
CA LEU A 70 1.38 10.59 -5.78
C LEU A 70 1.97 11.85 -6.41
N GLU A 71 1.10 12.74 -6.88
CA GLU A 71 1.46 14.07 -7.33
C GLU A 71 1.32 15.05 -6.15
N ILE A 72 2.32 15.88 -5.95
CA ILE A 72 2.43 16.85 -4.86
C ILE A 72 2.63 18.23 -5.48
N GLU A 73 1.62 19.08 -5.39
CA GLU A 73 1.69 20.47 -5.84
C GLU A 73 1.99 21.40 -4.67
N LYS A 74 3.00 22.23 -4.81
CA LYS A 74 3.36 23.29 -3.84
C LYS A 74 2.61 24.59 -4.13
N GLU A 75 2.53 25.46 -3.12
CA GLU A 75 1.92 26.81 -3.25
C GLU A 75 2.58 27.67 -4.36
N ASN A 76 3.86 27.44 -4.64
CA ASN A 76 4.58 28.15 -5.71
C ASN A 76 4.35 27.56 -7.11
N GLY A 77 3.50 26.52 -7.23
CA GLY A 77 3.19 25.84 -8.49
C GLY A 77 4.17 24.76 -8.92
N GLU A 78 5.22 24.50 -8.14
CA GLU A 78 6.08 23.33 -8.40
C GLU A 78 5.32 22.02 -8.17
N VAL A 79 5.51 21.05 -9.06
CA VAL A 79 4.87 19.72 -9.00
C VAL A 79 5.93 18.64 -8.90
N PHE A 80 5.75 17.75 -7.94
CA PHE A 80 6.60 16.58 -7.71
C PHE A 80 5.80 15.31 -7.85
N HIS A 81 6.45 14.24 -8.29
CA HIS A 81 5.85 12.93 -8.44
C HIS A 81 6.59 11.91 -7.59
N MET A 82 5.86 11.12 -6.84
CA MET A 82 6.42 10.10 -5.96
C MET A 82 5.77 8.75 -6.24
N ILE A 83 6.59 7.73 -6.43
CA ILE A 83 6.20 6.33 -6.61
C ILE A 83 6.58 5.50 -5.39
N GLU A 84 6.26 4.22 -5.38
CA GLU A 84 6.46 3.25 -4.29
C GLU A 84 5.55 3.50 -3.09
N SER A 85 4.54 2.64 -2.93
CA SER A 85 3.54 2.79 -1.86
C SER A 85 4.15 2.87 -0.44
N GLY A 86 5.21 2.08 -0.18
CA GLY A 86 5.91 2.11 1.11
C GLY A 86 6.62 3.44 1.36
N ALA A 87 7.26 4.01 0.34
CA ALA A 87 7.93 5.31 0.42
C ALA A 87 6.93 6.45 0.60
N ILE A 88 5.85 6.45 -0.19
CA ILE A 88 4.77 7.44 -0.08
C ILE A 88 4.16 7.44 1.32
N ILE A 89 3.86 6.25 1.86
CA ILE A 89 3.28 6.09 3.20
C ILE A 89 4.24 6.60 4.28
N THR A 90 5.54 6.31 4.16
CA THR A 90 6.55 6.83 5.10
C THR A 90 6.62 8.36 5.04
N PHE A 91 6.72 8.91 3.85
CA PHE A 91 6.77 10.35 3.62
C PHE A 91 5.56 11.06 4.24
N LEU A 92 4.35 10.60 3.92
CA LEU A 92 3.11 11.21 4.44
C LEU A 92 3.04 11.11 5.98
N ALA A 93 3.38 9.97 6.57
CA ALA A 93 3.37 9.80 8.02
C ALA A 93 4.41 10.69 8.73
N ASP A 94 5.54 10.98 8.09
CA ASP A 94 6.63 11.78 8.65
C ASP A 94 6.36 13.29 8.55
N ILE A 95 5.70 13.76 7.49
CA ILE A 95 5.39 15.19 7.33
C ILE A 95 4.12 15.64 8.07
N TYR A 96 3.30 14.70 8.56
CA TYR A 96 2.12 14.96 9.41
C TYR A 96 2.27 14.28 10.78
N PRO A 97 3.29 14.65 11.59
CA PRO A 97 3.60 13.99 12.87
C PRO A 97 2.49 14.11 13.91
N GLU A 98 1.64 15.15 13.81
CA GLU A 98 0.48 15.37 14.66
C GLU A 98 -0.60 14.28 14.50
N LYS A 99 -0.63 13.60 13.36
CA LYS A 99 -1.54 12.46 13.10
C LYS A 99 -1.07 11.16 13.79
N LYS A 100 0.17 11.13 14.29
CA LYS A 100 0.76 9.98 15.01
C LYS A 100 0.69 8.66 14.23
N LEU A 101 0.87 8.73 12.91
CA LEU A 101 0.79 7.59 12.00
C LEU A 101 2.12 6.82 11.87
N SER A 102 3.16 7.26 12.58
CA SER A 102 4.42 6.54 12.76
C SER A 102 5.04 6.87 14.12
N PRO A 103 5.85 5.98 14.70
CA PRO A 103 6.62 6.30 15.89
C PRO A 103 7.63 7.41 15.61
N HIS A 104 7.80 8.31 16.57
CA HIS A 104 8.70 9.45 16.42
C HIS A 104 10.16 9.00 16.26
N PRO A 105 10.90 9.43 15.22
CA PRO A 105 12.21 8.89 14.88
C PRO A 105 13.28 9.07 15.97
N ILE A 106 13.17 10.12 16.79
CA ILE A 106 14.15 10.43 17.84
C ILE A 106 13.63 10.02 19.23
N LYS A 107 12.34 10.24 19.53
CA LYS A 107 11.78 9.99 20.88
C LYS A 107 11.46 8.50 21.10
N ASP A 108 11.09 7.79 20.03
CA ASP A 108 10.63 6.40 20.06
C ASP A 108 11.50 5.51 19.17
N THR A 109 12.82 5.64 19.27
CA THR A 109 13.78 5.01 18.33
C THR A 109 13.60 3.52 18.15
N ILE A 110 13.34 2.77 19.24
CA ILE A 110 13.14 1.31 19.15
C ILE A 110 11.81 0.96 18.50
N LYS A 111 10.74 1.67 18.82
CA LYS A 111 9.45 1.51 18.13
C LYS A 111 9.58 1.88 16.67
N ARG A 112 10.33 2.95 16.35
CA ARG A 112 10.58 3.38 14.97
C ARG A 112 11.37 2.34 14.18
N MET A 113 12.38 1.71 14.78
CA MET A 113 13.13 0.61 14.18
C MET A 113 12.19 -0.55 13.81
N ASP A 114 11.37 -1.00 14.75
CA ASP A 114 10.41 -2.09 14.53
C ASP A 114 9.38 -1.73 13.46
N TYR A 115 8.85 -0.50 13.50
CA TYR A 115 7.93 0.02 12.48
C TYR A 115 8.54 -0.02 11.08
N LEU A 116 9.78 0.50 10.91
CA LEU A 116 10.46 0.50 9.61
C LEU A 116 10.75 -0.92 9.12
N GLN A 117 11.18 -1.81 10.01
CA GLN A 117 11.39 -3.22 9.67
C GLN A 117 10.11 -3.86 9.13
N MET A 118 8.98 -3.64 9.83
CA MET A 118 7.70 -4.23 9.42
C MET A 118 7.12 -3.55 8.18
N LEU A 119 7.34 -2.25 8.01
CA LEU A 119 6.94 -1.53 6.80
C LEU A 119 7.64 -2.12 5.57
N HIS A 120 8.95 -2.30 5.64
CA HIS A 120 9.71 -2.92 4.55
C HIS A 120 9.34 -4.39 4.36
N PHE A 121 9.19 -5.16 5.45
CA PHE A 121 8.76 -6.55 5.37
C PHE A 121 7.42 -6.69 4.62
N CYS A 122 6.43 -5.87 4.98
CA CYS A 122 5.10 -5.92 4.34
C CYS A 122 5.13 -5.43 2.89
N SER A 123 5.92 -4.39 2.57
CA SER A 123 5.97 -3.81 1.21
C SER A 123 6.90 -4.56 0.26
N THR A 124 7.77 -5.44 0.74
CA THR A 124 8.69 -6.24 -0.08
C THR A 124 8.45 -7.75 0.05
N MET A 125 8.82 -8.36 1.17
CA MET A 125 8.78 -9.83 1.34
C MET A 125 7.36 -10.39 1.21
N MET A 126 6.40 -9.82 1.94
CA MET A 126 5.00 -10.27 1.90
C MET A 126 4.35 -9.93 0.55
N ASP A 127 4.54 -8.70 0.09
CA ASP A 127 4.00 -8.22 -1.18
C ASP A 127 4.53 -9.03 -2.36
N MET A 128 5.83 -9.27 -2.43
CA MET A 128 6.44 -10.08 -3.50
C MET A 128 5.87 -11.49 -3.53
N ALA A 129 5.68 -12.13 -2.36
CA ALA A 129 5.10 -13.47 -2.31
C ALA A 129 3.66 -13.49 -2.87
N LEU A 130 2.84 -12.49 -2.52
CA LEU A 130 1.48 -12.32 -3.06
C LEU A 130 1.49 -12.00 -4.56
N TRP A 131 2.45 -11.17 -5.00
CA TRP A 131 2.59 -10.83 -6.41
C TRP A 131 2.95 -12.04 -7.27
N GLN A 132 3.83 -12.94 -6.79
CA GLN A 132 4.14 -14.18 -7.50
C GLN A 132 2.93 -15.07 -7.67
N ILE A 133 2.08 -15.17 -6.65
CA ILE A 133 0.80 -15.89 -6.77
C ILE A 133 -0.09 -15.19 -7.81
N ARG A 134 -0.24 -13.87 -7.71
CA ARG A 134 -1.06 -13.08 -8.63
C ARG A 134 -0.61 -13.21 -10.08
N MET A 135 0.70 -13.12 -10.34
CA MET A 135 1.28 -13.28 -11.67
C MET A 135 0.85 -14.62 -12.29
N ASN A 136 1.06 -15.72 -11.55
CA ASN A 136 0.81 -17.07 -12.05
C ASN A 136 -0.67 -17.50 -12.00
N THR A 137 -1.54 -16.73 -11.30
CA THR A 137 -2.98 -17.06 -11.24
C THR A 137 -3.80 -16.26 -12.26
N ASN A 138 -3.47 -14.96 -12.43
CA ASN A 138 -4.36 -14.04 -13.11
C ASN A 138 -3.71 -13.21 -14.24
N ILE A 139 -2.39 -12.95 -14.19
CA ILE A 139 -1.75 -11.98 -15.09
C ILE A 139 -1.12 -12.64 -16.29
N LEU A 140 -0.25 -13.63 -16.07
CA LEU A 140 0.40 -14.33 -17.16
C LEU A 140 -0.61 -15.07 -18.06
N PRO A 141 -0.33 -15.22 -19.36
CA PRO A 141 -1.06 -16.17 -20.20
C PRO A 141 -1.07 -17.57 -19.59
N GLU A 142 -2.13 -18.34 -19.78
CA GLU A 142 -2.26 -19.67 -19.17
C GLU A 142 -1.07 -20.59 -19.47
N SER A 143 -0.52 -20.50 -20.67
CA SER A 143 0.64 -21.30 -21.10
C SER A 143 1.94 -20.98 -20.35
N GLU A 144 2.02 -19.83 -19.68
CA GLU A 144 3.20 -19.37 -18.95
C GLU A 144 3.04 -19.49 -17.43
N ARG A 145 1.84 -19.85 -16.95
CA ARG A 145 1.55 -20.02 -15.52
C ARG A 145 2.21 -21.26 -14.95
N SER A 146 2.70 -21.15 -13.73
CA SER A 146 3.36 -22.24 -13.02
C SER A 146 2.67 -22.51 -11.68
N GLU A 147 1.99 -23.67 -11.59
CA GLU A 147 1.41 -24.14 -10.34
C GLU A 147 2.48 -24.38 -9.26
N ILE A 148 3.68 -24.80 -9.66
CA ILE A 148 4.81 -24.98 -8.75
C ILE A 148 5.18 -23.65 -8.07
N ILE A 149 5.14 -22.54 -8.78
CA ILE A 149 5.41 -21.21 -8.22
C ILE A 149 4.28 -20.81 -7.26
N ILE A 150 3.03 -21.00 -7.66
CA ILE A 150 1.86 -20.71 -6.82
C ILE A 150 1.98 -21.44 -5.49
N GLU A 151 2.16 -22.77 -5.52
CA GLU A 151 2.24 -23.58 -4.30
C GLU A 151 3.47 -23.25 -3.45
N ARG A 152 4.62 -22.95 -4.05
CA ARG A 152 5.82 -22.50 -3.35
C ARG A 152 5.56 -21.23 -2.53
N TYR A 153 4.93 -20.22 -3.12
CA TYR A 153 4.68 -18.97 -2.44
C TYR A 153 3.49 -19.04 -1.46
N LYS A 154 2.47 -19.85 -1.72
CA LYS A 154 1.44 -20.18 -0.73
C LYS A 154 2.07 -20.84 0.50
N LYS A 155 2.96 -21.82 0.29
CA LYS A 155 3.69 -22.50 1.38
C LYS A 155 4.57 -21.52 2.16
N LYS A 156 5.29 -20.63 1.49
CA LYS A 156 6.08 -19.58 2.15
C LYS A 156 5.20 -18.66 3.01
N ILE A 157 4.06 -18.24 2.49
CA ILE A 157 3.11 -17.40 3.25
C ILE A 157 2.61 -18.17 4.48
N THR A 158 2.16 -19.40 4.32
CA THR A 158 1.57 -20.20 5.40
C THR A 158 2.58 -20.57 6.49
N LEU A 159 3.82 -20.90 6.13
CA LEU A 159 4.81 -21.42 7.07
C LEU A 159 5.71 -20.34 7.69
N GLU A 160 5.89 -19.21 7.02
CA GLU A 160 6.84 -18.18 7.47
C GLU A 160 6.16 -16.84 7.76
N ILE A 161 5.35 -16.33 6.81
CA ILE A 161 4.81 -14.97 6.87
C ILE A 161 3.60 -14.88 7.80
N GLU A 162 2.60 -15.74 7.63
CA GLU A 162 1.39 -15.73 8.46
C GLU A 162 1.68 -15.98 9.95
N PRO A 163 2.55 -16.93 10.35
CA PRO A 163 2.92 -17.11 11.76
C PRO A 163 3.57 -15.88 12.37
N LEU A 164 4.47 -15.19 11.65
CA LEU A 164 5.08 -13.95 12.10
C LEU A 164 4.03 -12.86 12.35
N ILE A 165 3.18 -12.61 11.37
CA ILE A 165 2.12 -11.59 11.47
C ILE A 165 1.12 -11.96 12.57
N SER A 166 0.67 -13.22 12.62
CA SER A 166 -0.27 -13.71 13.63
C SER A 166 0.27 -13.54 15.05
N SER A 167 1.55 -13.88 15.27
CA SER A 167 2.21 -13.71 16.58
C SER A 167 2.27 -12.23 17.01
N ARG A 168 2.49 -11.31 16.08
CA ARG A 168 2.47 -9.87 16.38
C ARG A 168 1.07 -9.41 16.77
N LEU A 169 0.06 -9.81 15.99
CA LEU A 169 -1.35 -9.45 16.23
C LEU A 169 -1.97 -10.13 17.47
N GLN A 170 -1.32 -11.15 18.04
CA GLN A 170 -1.68 -11.71 19.33
C GLN A 170 -1.15 -10.87 20.49
N ARG A 171 -0.08 -10.10 20.29
CA ARG A 171 0.58 -9.28 21.32
C ARG A 171 0.17 -7.81 21.31
N GLY A 172 -0.53 -7.37 20.26
CA GLY A 172 -1.00 -6.01 20.12
C GLY A 172 -2.22 -5.91 19.22
N GLN A 173 -2.89 -4.77 19.25
CA GLN A 173 -4.06 -4.52 18.44
C GLN A 173 -3.72 -4.36 16.93
N TYR A 174 -2.52 -3.86 16.65
CA TYR A 174 -2.02 -3.58 15.31
C TYR A 174 -0.63 -4.20 15.13
N LEU A 175 -0.07 -4.10 13.95
CA LEU A 175 1.16 -4.78 13.58
C LEU A 175 2.36 -4.44 14.48
N CYS A 176 2.47 -3.19 14.90
CA CYS A 176 3.57 -2.68 15.72
C CYS A 176 3.13 -2.31 17.16
N GLY A 177 2.11 -2.98 17.72
CA GLY A 177 1.61 -2.79 19.05
C GLY A 177 0.15 -2.37 19.12
N ASP A 178 -0.19 -1.46 20.06
CA ASP A 178 -1.58 -1.07 20.28
C ASP A 178 -2.01 0.18 19.50
N ASP A 179 -1.07 0.88 18.91
CA ASP A 179 -1.33 2.06 18.09
C ASP A 179 -1.43 1.69 16.61
N PHE A 180 -2.41 2.30 15.91
CA PHE A 180 -2.49 2.23 14.46
C PHE A 180 -1.40 3.10 13.83
N TYR A 181 -0.57 2.50 12.98
CA TYR A 181 0.42 3.21 12.21
C TYR A 181 0.20 3.02 10.71
N ALA A 182 0.84 3.84 9.90
CA ALA A 182 0.72 3.81 8.44
C ALA A 182 1.10 2.45 7.82
N VAL A 183 1.94 1.66 8.50
CA VAL A 183 2.25 0.27 8.10
C VAL A 183 1.02 -0.63 8.06
N ASP A 184 -0.01 -0.34 8.87
CA ASP A 184 -1.26 -1.09 8.88
C ASP A 184 -2.08 -0.88 7.60
N CYS A 185 -1.88 0.24 6.90
CA CYS A 185 -2.45 0.43 5.56
C CYS A 185 -1.85 -0.56 4.55
N ILE A 186 -0.56 -0.90 4.69
CA ILE A 186 0.08 -1.91 3.84
C ILE A 186 -0.36 -3.30 4.27
N LEU A 187 -0.26 -3.62 5.56
CA LEU A 187 -0.63 -4.93 6.07
C LEU A 187 -2.09 -5.26 5.79
N GLY A 188 -3.00 -4.34 6.07
CA GLY A 188 -4.44 -4.55 5.86
C GLY A 188 -4.76 -4.88 4.40
N HIS A 189 -4.20 -4.14 3.46
CA HIS A 189 -4.33 -4.44 2.03
C HIS A 189 -3.73 -5.82 1.69
N ASN A 190 -2.53 -6.14 2.17
CA ASN A 190 -1.89 -7.43 1.90
C ASN A 190 -2.67 -8.60 2.49
N VAL A 191 -3.24 -8.44 3.69
CA VAL A 191 -4.07 -9.49 4.31
C VAL A 191 -5.34 -9.71 3.51
N MET A 192 -6.03 -8.65 3.07
CA MET A 192 -7.20 -8.80 2.19
C MET A 192 -6.83 -9.52 0.89
N TRP A 193 -5.71 -9.15 0.30
CA TRP A 193 -5.20 -9.80 -0.92
C TRP A 193 -4.87 -11.27 -0.68
N ALA A 194 -4.16 -11.61 0.40
CA ALA A 194 -3.86 -12.99 0.77
C ALA A 194 -5.13 -13.83 0.99
N ARG A 195 -6.16 -13.23 1.58
CA ARG A 195 -7.45 -13.92 1.81
C ARG A 195 -8.19 -14.25 0.52
N SER A 196 -8.01 -13.49 -0.56
CA SER A 196 -8.57 -13.86 -1.87
C SER A 196 -8.01 -15.17 -2.43
N TYR A 197 -6.87 -15.63 -1.88
CA TYR A 197 -6.25 -16.95 -2.17
C TYR A 197 -6.47 -18.00 -1.08
N GLY A 198 -7.37 -17.72 -0.10
CA GLY A 198 -7.65 -18.64 1.00
C GLY A 198 -6.60 -18.67 2.10
N LEU A 199 -5.67 -17.72 2.13
CA LEU A 199 -4.59 -17.60 3.12
C LEU A 199 -4.99 -16.66 4.27
N PHE A 200 -4.19 -16.59 5.34
CA PHE A 200 -4.38 -15.69 6.49
C PHE A 200 -5.73 -15.88 7.19
N ASN A 201 -5.95 -17.10 7.70
CA ASN A 201 -7.23 -17.52 8.30
C ASN A 201 -7.23 -17.57 9.83
N SER A 202 -6.12 -17.25 10.51
CA SER A 202 -6.02 -17.30 11.97
C SER A 202 -7.01 -16.34 12.67
N SER A 203 -7.35 -16.64 13.93
CA SER A 203 -8.26 -15.82 14.73
C SER A 203 -7.73 -14.40 14.95
N SER A 204 -6.41 -14.24 15.16
CA SER A 204 -5.77 -12.94 15.31
C SER A 204 -5.91 -12.08 14.06
N ILE A 205 -5.76 -12.67 12.87
CA ILE A 205 -5.97 -12.01 11.58
C ILE A 205 -7.44 -11.57 11.41
N LYS A 206 -8.39 -12.46 11.73
CA LYS A 206 -9.83 -12.11 11.65
C LYS A 206 -10.18 -10.97 12.59
N SER A 207 -9.66 -10.97 13.82
CA SER A 207 -9.85 -9.89 14.79
C SER A 207 -9.24 -8.58 14.31
N TYR A 208 -8.04 -8.62 13.72
CA TYR A 208 -7.38 -7.46 13.12
C TYR A 208 -8.21 -6.87 11.97
N LEU A 209 -8.64 -7.70 11.01
CA LEU A 209 -9.51 -7.26 9.91
C LEU A 209 -10.81 -6.63 10.41
N SER A 210 -11.48 -7.26 11.40
CA SER A 210 -12.68 -6.69 12.02
C SER A 210 -12.43 -5.33 12.66
N ARG A 211 -11.23 -5.07 13.15
CA ARG A 211 -10.85 -3.79 13.75
C ARG A 211 -10.58 -2.72 12.70
N ILE A 212 -9.74 -3.02 11.71
CA ILE A 212 -9.39 -2.05 10.67
C ILE A 212 -10.57 -1.68 9.78
N SER A 213 -11.47 -2.64 9.49
CA SER A 213 -12.65 -2.40 8.65
C SER A 213 -13.70 -1.47 9.28
N LYS A 214 -13.59 -1.17 10.58
CA LYS A 214 -14.43 -0.20 11.28
C LYS A 214 -13.89 1.24 11.21
N ARG A 215 -12.67 1.43 10.71
CA ARG A 215 -12.10 2.77 10.56
C ARG A 215 -12.79 3.50 9.40
N PRO A 216 -13.27 4.72 9.60
CA PRO A 216 -13.92 5.48 8.53
C PRO A 216 -13.03 5.60 7.28
N ALA A 217 -11.76 5.92 7.46
CA ALA A 217 -10.79 6.04 6.38
C ALA A 217 -10.60 4.73 5.59
N PHE A 218 -10.67 3.56 6.25
CA PHE A 218 -10.65 2.27 5.56
C PHE A 218 -11.89 2.11 4.67
N VAL A 219 -13.08 2.39 5.21
CA VAL A 219 -14.34 2.27 4.46
C VAL A 219 -14.32 3.15 3.22
N MET A 220 -13.83 4.38 3.34
CA MET A 220 -13.70 5.32 2.22
C MET A 220 -12.67 4.84 1.19
N ALA A 221 -11.52 4.38 1.65
CA ALA A 221 -10.43 3.94 0.78
C ALA A 221 -10.77 2.71 -0.08
N PHE A 222 -11.68 1.87 0.39
CA PHE A 222 -12.10 0.65 -0.29
C PHE A 222 -13.55 0.69 -0.79
N SER A 223 -14.18 1.87 -0.83
CA SER A 223 -15.57 2.04 -1.28
C SER A 223 -15.81 1.61 -2.73
N ASP A 224 -14.78 1.67 -3.56
CA ASP A 224 -14.79 1.32 -4.98
C ASP A 224 -14.36 -0.14 -5.27
N TYR A 225 -14.34 -1.00 -4.26
CA TYR A 225 -13.86 -2.38 -4.41
C TYR A 225 -14.59 -3.19 -5.49
N LYS A 226 -15.83 -2.82 -5.80
CA LYS A 226 -16.66 -3.47 -6.83
C LYS A 226 -16.20 -3.18 -8.26
N ASP A 227 -15.45 -2.10 -8.44
CA ASP A 227 -14.94 -1.68 -9.75
C ASP A 227 -13.61 -2.40 -10.10
N PHE A 228 -13.12 -3.25 -9.19
CA PHE A 228 -11.93 -4.05 -9.44
C PHE A 228 -12.26 -5.30 -10.26
N ASP A 229 -11.58 -5.46 -11.40
CA ASP A 229 -11.59 -6.70 -12.14
C ASP A 229 -10.37 -7.56 -11.74
N ALA A 230 -10.65 -8.73 -11.18
CA ALA A 230 -9.62 -9.70 -10.81
C ALA A 230 -9.04 -10.42 -12.04
N ASN A 231 -9.84 -10.58 -13.09
CA ASN A 231 -9.44 -11.24 -14.31
C ASN A 231 -8.83 -10.22 -15.26
N VAL A 232 -7.56 -10.40 -15.56
CA VAL A 232 -6.87 -9.54 -16.52
C VAL A 232 -7.36 -9.90 -17.94
N PRO A 233 -8.02 -8.98 -18.67
CA PRO A 233 -8.43 -9.25 -20.04
C PRO A 233 -7.25 -9.63 -20.93
N ARG A 234 -7.44 -10.51 -21.91
CA ARG A 234 -6.38 -10.91 -22.86
C ARG A 234 -5.76 -9.71 -23.58
N GLU A 235 -6.56 -8.70 -23.84
CA GLU A 235 -6.15 -7.44 -24.47
C GLU A 235 -5.46 -6.44 -23.51
N SER A 236 -5.39 -6.77 -22.23
CA SER A 236 -4.85 -5.88 -21.21
C SER A 236 -3.38 -5.57 -21.46
N SER A 237 -3.02 -4.29 -21.34
CA SER A 237 -1.61 -3.87 -21.34
C SER A 237 -0.83 -4.49 -20.20
N LEU A 238 -1.49 -4.82 -19.08
CA LEU A 238 -0.85 -5.47 -17.94
C LEU A 238 -0.37 -6.88 -18.29
N SER A 239 -1.16 -7.69 -19.02
CA SER A 239 -0.72 -9.02 -19.47
C SER A 239 0.37 -8.93 -20.54
N LYS A 240 0.29 -7.95 -21.46
CA LYS A 240 1.30 -7.76 -22.53
C LYS A 240 2.68 -7.36 -21.99
N ASN A 241 2.76 -6.70 -20.86
CA ASN A 241 4.03 -6.29 -20.25
C ASN A 241 4.87 -7.46 -19.73
N PHE A 242 4.26 -8.62 -19.55
CA PHE A 242 4.89 -9.80 -18.96
C PHE A 242 4.90 -11.00 -19.93
N SER A 243 4.33 -10.84 -21.12
CA SER A 243 4.47 -11.81 -22.22
C SER A 243 5.83 -11.58 -22.88
N GLY A 244 6.73 -12.54 -22.82
CA GLY A 244 8.00 -12.52 -23.50
C GLY A 244 7.87 -12.56 -25.03
#